data_262a8206ee51d654b714d582ea6a331f
#
_entry.id   262a8206ee51d654b714d582ea6a331f
#
_cell.length_a   1.000
_cell.length_b   1.000
_cell.length_c   1.000
_cell.angle_alpha   90.00
_cell.angle_beta   90.00
_cell.angle_gamma   90.00
#
_symmetry.space_group_name_H-M   'P 1'
#
loop_
_entity.id
_entity.type
_entity.pdbx_description
1 polymer ?
#
loop_
_entity_poly.entity_id
_entity_poly.type
_entity_poly.pdbx_seq_one_letter_code
_entity_poly.pdbx_strand_id
1 'polypeptide(L)'
;MPIFELDPVDEIAVAAVGEPGQRRFFLLASGSGRTLTLTCEKSQIQALILRLHQMIEAQGIELPERKPRDPALVPGEPEWQVGEMGLGYHEARRMFVLVASQAAAGEEVAEVSAPSIRFWLSHQQVVAFSKQAETVLTAGRPLCPRCGLPIDPAGHPCPVSNGARPIF
;
A
#
# COMPACT_ATOMS: atom_id res chain seq x y z
N MET A 1 -5.77 -4.01 -25.56
CA MET A 1 -5.49 -3.47 -24.23
C MET A 1 -4.65 -4.43 -23.46
N PRO A 2 -3.45 -4.04 -23.14
CA PRO A 2 -2.65 -4.95 -22.35
C PRO A 2 -3.13 -4.95 -20.90
N ILE A 3 -3.89 -5.96 -20.55
CA ILE A 3 -4.10 -6.31 -19.17
C ILE A 3 -2.97 -7.26 -18.82
N PHE A 4 -2.11 -6.83 -17.94
CA PHE A 4 -1.02 -7.66 -17.48
C PHE A 4 -1.43 -8.30 -16.16
N GLU A 5 -1.15 -9.58 -16.00
CA GLU A 5 -1.49 -10.29 -14.76
C GLU A 5 -0.26 -10.86 -14.09
N LEU A 6 -0.16 -10.65 -12.78
CA LEU A 6 0.75 -11.39 -11.92
C LEU A 6 -0.09 -12.42 -11.14
N ASP A 7 -0.01 -13.67 -11.57
CA ASP A 7 -0.85 -14.73 -11.03
C ASP A 7 -0.02 -16.01 -10.82
N PRO A 8 0.33 -16.33 -9.59
CA PRO A 8 0.21 -15.49 -8.41
C PRO A 8 1.34 -14.46 -8.29
N VAL A 9 1.13 -13.48 -7.45
CA VAL A 9 2.20 -12.56 -7.05
C VAL A 9 3.18 -13.32 -6.15
N ASP A 10 4.48 -13.17 -6.41
CA ASP A 10 5.50 -13.74 -5.52
C ASP A 10 5.70 -12.86 -4.29
N GLU A 11 5.80 -11.55 -4.50
CA GLU A 11 5.96 -10.60 -3.42
C GLU A 11 5.31 -9.27 -3.81
N ILE A 12 4.71 -8.58 -2.84
CA ILE A 12 4.13 -7.26 -3.03
C ILE A 12 4.43 -6.41 -1.80
N ALA A 13 4.78 -5.15 -2.04
CA ALA A 13 5.15 -4.24 -0.96
C ALA A 13 4.92 -2.79 -1.37
N VAL A 14 4.91 -1.91 -0.37
CA VAL A 14 4.94 -0.46 -0.56
C VAL A 14 6.32 0.03 -0.16
N ALA A 15 6.85 0.99 -0.90
CA ALA A 15 8.08 1.69 -0.53
C ALA A 15 7.84 3.18 -0.53
N ALA A 16 8.58 3.89 0.29
CA ALA A 16 8.60 5.34 0.32
C ALA A 16 10.04 5.83 0.27
N VAL A 17 10.30 6.79 -0.60
CA VAL A 17 11.64 7.34 -0.81
C VAL A 17 11.58 8.85 -0.62
N GLY A 18 12.51 9.40 0.14
CA GLY A 18 12.61 10.81 0.42
C GLY A 18 12.36 11.13 1.89
N GLU A 19 12.44 12.40 2.24
CA GLU A 19 12.24 12.88 3.59
C GLU A 19 10.75 13.00 3.93
N PRO A 20 10.39 12.95 5.22
CA PRO A 20 9.00 13.14 5.65
C PRO A 20 8.41 14.42 5.06
N GLY A 21 7.21 14.32 4.50
CA GLY A 21 6.54 15.42 3.83
C GLY A 21 6.87 15.56 2.35
N GLN A 22 7.94 14.93 1.88
CA GLN A 22 8.37 14.96 0.48
C GLN A 22 8.63 13.57 -0.07
N ARG A 23 8.05 12.54 0.56
CA ARG A 23 8.27 11.17 0.14
C ARG A 23 7.46 10.84 -1.11
N ARG A 24 8.10 10.06 -1.98
CA ARG A 24 7.43 9.43 -3.11
C ARG A 24 7.09 8.00 -2.72
N PHE A 25 5.88 7.58 -3.04
CA PHE A 25 5.40 6.24 -2.71
C PHE A 25 5.37 5.37 -3.96
N PHE A 26 5.72 4.11 -3.76
CA PHE A 26 5.77 3.13 -4.84
C PHE A 26 5.06 1.86 -4.42
N LEU A 27 4.33 1.28 -5.36
CA LEU A 27 3.82 -0.08 -5.23
C LEU A 27 4.79 -1.00 -5.96
N LEU A 28 5.33 -1.97 -5.24
CA LEU A 28 6.32 -2.90 -5.76
C LEU A 28 5.72 -4.29 -5.79
N ALA A 29 5.94 -5.02 -6.86
CA ALA A 29 5.49 -6.39 -6.95
C ALA A 29 6.43 -7.22 -7.81
N SER A 30 6.50 -8.51 -7.51
CA SER A 30 7.18 -9.47 -8.35
C SER A 30 6.30 -10.68 -8.59
N GLY A 31 6.47 -11.29 -9.73
CA GLY A 31 5.74 -12.48 -10.12
C GLY A 31 5.98 -12.77 -11.59
N SER A 32 5.79 -14.01 -11.99
CA SER A 32 5.98 -14.45 -13.37
C SER A 32 7.34 -14.05 -13.97
N GLY A 33 8.38 -14.03 -13.12
CA GLY A 33 9.73 -13.66 -13.55
C GLY A 33 9.96 -12.16 -13.76
N ARG A 34 9.01 -11.32 -13.33
CA ARG A 34 9.09 -9.86 -13.49
C ARG A 34 9.05 -9.15 -12.15
N THR A 35 9.68 -7.99 -12.11
CA THR A 35 9.59 -7.07 -10.98
C THR A 35 9.04 -5.75 -11.52
N LEU A 36 8.04 -5.22 -10.83
CA LEU A 36 7.36 -3.99 -11.25
C LEU A 36 7.44 -2.93 -10.15
N THR A 37 7.60 -1.69 -10.58
CA THR A 37 7.52 -0.51 -9.72
C THR A 37 6.49 0.43 -10.31
N LEU A 38 5.49 0.80 -9.51
CA LEU A 38 4.46 1.78 -9.91
C LEU A 38 4.50 2.95 -8.95
N THR A 39 4.43 4.16 -9.47
CA THR A 39 4.37 5.36 -8.63
C THR A 39 2.95 5.54 -8.12
N CYS A 40 2.81 5.81 -6.82
CA CYS A 40 1.52 6.02 -6.17
C CYS A 40 1.53 7.28 -5.33
N GLU A 41 0.35 7.78 -5.01
CA GLU A 41 0.19 8.84 -4.03
C GLU A 41 -0.10 8.23 -2.67
N LYS A 42 0.27 8.95 -1.61
CA LYS A 42 0.01 8.51 -0.23
C LYS A 42 -1.47 8.22 0.00
N SER A 43 -2.34 9.07 -0.52
CA SER A 43 -3.79 8.90 -0.39
C SER A 43 -4.27 7.59 -1.03
N GLN A 44 -3.67 7.20 -2.13
CA GLN A 44 -4.01 5.93 -2.79
C GLN A 44 -3.63 4.74 -1.92
N ILE A 45 -2.46 4.77 -1.31
CA ILE A 45 -2.02 3.72 -0.41
C ILE A 45 -2.90 3.67 0.84
N GLN A 46 -3.25 4.82 1.40
CA GLN A 46 -4.15 4.90 2.56
C GLN A 46 -5.52 4.28 2.26
N ALA A 47 -6.09 4.63 1.11
CA ALA A 47 -7.38 4.10 0.69
C ALA A 47 -7.31 2.58 0.46
N LEU A 48 -6.22 2.12 -0.13
CA LEU A 48 -6.01 0.69 -0.38
C LEU A 48 -5.93 -0.09 0.93
N ILE A 49 -5.17 0.40 1.90
CA ILE A 49 -5.04 -0.27 3.20
C ILE A 49 -6.40 -0.33 3.91
N LEU A 50 -7.14 0.76 3.90
CA LEU A 50 -8.47 0.80 4.51
C LEU A 50 -9.38 -0.25 3.88
N ARG A 51 -9.38 -0.32 2.56
CA ARG A 51 -10.20 -1.30 1.83
C ARG A 51 -9.76 -2.73 2.12
N LEU A 52 -8.44 -2.97 2.19
CA LEU A 52 -7.90 -4.28 2.54
C LEU A 52 -8.37 -4.72 3.92
N HIS A 53 -8.31 -3.82 4.91
CA HIS A 53 -8.78 -4.14 6.26
C HIS A 53 -10.25 -4.50 6.28
N GLN A 54 -11.08 -3.76 5.55
CA GLN A 54 -12.51 -4.04 5.45
C GLN A 54 -12.75 -5.42 4.83
N MET A 55 -12.03 -5.77 3.79
CA MET A 55 -12.19 -7.05 3.13
C MET A 55 -11.63 -8.21 3.93
N ILE A 56 -10.51 -8.01 4.61
CA ILE A 56 -9.93 -9.02 5.50
C ILE A 56 -10.91 -9.33 6.62
N GLU A 57 -11.50 -8.30 7.21
CA GLU A 57 -12.52 -8.48 8.25
C GLU A 57 -13.77 -9.18 7.72
N ALA A 58 -14.24 -8.78 6.55
CA ALA A 58 -15.41 -9.39 5.92
C ALA A 58 -15.22 -10.87 5.61
N GLN A 59 -13.98 -11.28 5.30
CA GLN A 59 -13.65 -12.68 5.04
C GLN A 59 -13.32 -13.47 6.31
N GLY A 60 -13.34 -12.83 7.48
CA GLY A 60 -13.02 -13.48 8.73
C GLY A 60 -11.55 -13.91 8.87
N ILE A 61 -10.65 -13.23 8.20
CA ILE A 61 -9.24 -13.55 8.23
C ILE A 61 -8.60 -12.91 9.47
N GLU A 62 -7.91 -13.71 10.26
CA GLU A 62 -7.20 -13.19 11.44
C GLU A 62 -5.91 -12.50 11.03
N LEU A 63 -5.66 -11.35 11.65
CA LEU A 63 -4.41 -10.62 11.48
C LEU A 63 -3.39 -11.13 12.51
N PRO A 64 -2.28 -11.72 12.08
CA PRO A 64 -1.25 -12.15 13.03
C PRO A 64 -0.60 -10.93 13.69
N GLU A 65 -0.19 -11.09 14.93
CA GLU A 65 0.47 -10.02 15.69
C GLU A 65 1.93 -9.80 15.29
N ARG A 66 2.44 -10.60 14.39
CA ARG A 66 3.84 -10.49 13.97
C ARG A 66 4.11 -9.22 13.19
N LYS A 67 5.27 -8.62 13.43
CA LYS A 67 5.80 -7.60 12.55
C LYS A 67 5.98 -8.17 11.15
N PRO A 68 5.62 -7.43 10.10
CA PRO A 68 5.90 -7.86 8.75
C PRO A 68 7.41 -7.93 8.52
N ARG A 69 7.83 -8.83 7.64
CA ARG A 69 9.22 -8.86 7.18
C ARG A 69 9.52 -7.60 6.38
N ASP A 70 10.77 -7.16 6.46
CA ASP A 70 11.22 -6.15 5.50
C ASP A 70 11.14 -6.74 4.10
N PRO A 71 10.53 -6.04 3.15
CA PRO A 71 10.42 -6.55 1.80
C PRO A 71 11.79 -6.64 1.13
N ALA A 72 11.98 -7.70 0.35
CA ALA A 72 13.18 -7.85 -0.46
C ALA A 72 13.16 -6.94 -1.69
N LEU A 73 11.98 -6.43 -2.06
CA LEU A 73 11.81 -5.58 -3.22
C LEU A 73 12.30 -4.17 -2.94
N VAL A 74 13.04 -3.61 -3.89
CA VAL A 74 13.47 -2.21 -3.85
C VAL A 74 12.92 -1.48 -5.06
N PRO A 75 12.63 -0.15 -4.94
CA PRO A 75 12.11 0.59 -6.08
C PRO A 75 13.11 0.60 -7.24
N GLY A 76 12.61 0.22 -8.42
CA GLY A 76 13.33 0.38 -9.65
C GLY A 76 12.79 1.56 -10.43
N GLU A 77 12.98 1.54 -11.74
CA GLU A 77 12.40 2.56 -12.61
C GLU A 77 10.89 2.34 -12.70
N PRO A 78 10.07 3.38 -12.41
CA PRO A 78 8.62 3.22 -12.46
C PRO A 78 8.12 2.95 -13.88
N GLU A 79 7.18 2.01 -14.00
CA GLU A 79 6.51 1.75 -15.26
C GLU A 79 5.56 2.90 -15.61
N TRP A 80 4.75 3.32 -14.65
CA TRP A 80 3.82 4.43 -14.78
C TRP A 80 3.23 4.79 -13.42
N GLN A 81 2.53 5.90 -13.39
CA GLN A 81 1.82 6.34 -12.19
C GLN A 81 0.44 5.72 -12.13
N VAL A 82 0.06 5.23 -10.96
CA VAL A 82 -1.26 4.66 -10.74
C VAL A 82 -2.32 5.76 -10.75
N GLY A 83 -3.35 5.58 -11.56
CA GLY A 83 -4.53 6.46 -11.58
C GLY A 83 -5.61 5.92 -10.67
N GLU A 84 -6.06 4.71 -10.96
CA GLU A 84 -7.11 4.07 -10.17
C GLU A 84 -6.66 2.71 -9.67
N MET A 85 -7.15 2.35 -8.50
CA MET A 85 -6.97 1.01 -7.95
C MET A 85 -8.32 0.44 -7.54
N GLY A 86 -8.50 -0.84 -7.82
CA GLY A 86 -9.66 -1.59 -7.40
C GLY A 86 -9.24 -2.83 -6.65
N LEU A 87 -10.05 -3.26 -5.71
CA LEU A 87 -9.79 -4.47 -4.94
C LEU A 87 -11.03 -5.35 -4.94
N GLY A 88 -10.86 -6.60 -5.29
CA GLY A 88 -11.92 -7.58 -5.30
C GLY A 88 -11.49 -8.87 -4.62
N TYR A 89 -12.45 -9.74 -4.38
CA TYR A 89 -12.21 -11.06 -3.84
C TYR A 89 -12.84 -12.11 -4.76
N HIS A 90 -12.05 -13.08 -5.18
CA HIS A 90 -12.51 -14.17 -6.04
C HIS A 90 -12.79 -15.40 -5.16
N GLU A 91 -14.05 -15.67 -4.88
CA GLU A 91 -14.44 -16.72 -3.95
C GLU A 91 -14.02 -18.11 -4.38
N ALA A 92 -14.15 -18.43 -5.65
CA ALA A 92 -13.81 -19.76 -6.14
C ALA A 92 -12.33 -20.07 -5.99
N ARG A 93 -11.47 -19.08 -6.16
CA ARG A 93 -10.03 -19.23 -6.00
C ARG A 93 -9.54 -18.89 -4.60
N ARG A 94 -10.38 -18.27 -3.77
CA ARG A 94 -10.01 -17.75 -2.45
C ARG A 94 -8.80 -16.83 -2.51
N MET A 95 -8.82 -15.93 -3.48
CA MET A 95 -7.75 -14.98 -3.71
C MET A 95 -8.29 -13.58 -3.82
N PHE A 96 -7.49 -12.64 -3.37
CA PHE A 96 -7.76 -11.23 -3.59
C PHE A 96 -7.19 -10.82 -4.95
N VAL A 97 -7.87 -9.87 -5.59
CA VAL A 97 -7.42 -9.31 -6.86
C VAL A 97 -7.29 -7.79 -6.67
N LEU A 98 -6.07 -7.31 -6.80
CA LEU A 98 -5.80 -5.87 -6.84
C LEU A 98 -5.60 -5.49 -8.30
N VAL A 99 -6.32 -4.47 -8.74
CA VAL A 99 -6.17 -3.94 -10.10
C VAL A 99 -5.66 -2.52 -10.01
N ALA A 100 -4.55 -2.23 -10.68
CA ALA A 100 -4.01 -0.89 -10.79
C ALA A 100 -4.03 -0.46 -12.24
N SER A 101 -4.57 0.72 -12.53
CA SER A 101 -4.63 1.29 -13.86
C SER A 101 -3.77 2.52 -13.96
N GLN A 102 -3.16 2.73 -15.12
CA GLN A 102 -2.32 3.89 -15.37
C GLN A 102 -3.13 5.18 -15.27
N ALA A 103 -2.52 6.21 -14.67
CA ALA A 103 -3.12 7.53 -14.63
C ALA A 103 -3.29 8.10 -16.04
N ALA A 104 -4.45 8.71 -16.29
CA ALA A 104 -4.68 9.39 -17.55
C ALA A 104 -3.74 10.59 -17.70
N ALA A 105 -3.14 10.73 -18.87
CA ALA A 105 -2.28 11.87 -19.17
C ALA A 105 -3.14 12.96 -19.82
N GLY A 106 -3.48 14.02 -19.06
CA GLY A 106 -4.19 15.17 -19.59
C GLY A 106 -5.67 14.91 -19.88
N GLU A 107 -6.20 15.65 -20.85
CA GLU A 107 -7.61 15.61 -21.21
C GLU A 107 -7.96 14.51 -22.21
N GLU A 108 -7.09 13.57 -22.44
CA GLU A 108 -7.38 12.51 -23.38
C GLU A 108 -8.53 11.63 -22.89
N VAL A 109 -9.64 11.76 -23.56
CA VAL A 109 -10.71 10.78 -23.46
C VAL A 109 -10.21 9.55 -24.20
N ALA A 110 -9.67 8.62 -23.44
CA ALA A 110 -9.14 7.43 -24.05
C ALA A 110 -10.27 6.55 -24.57
N GLU A 111 -10.41 6.49 -25.87
CA GLU A 111 -11.16 5.42 -26.53
C GLU A 111 -10.46 4.07 -26.28
N VAL A 112 -9.20 4.12 -25.88
CA VAL A 112 -8.41 2.94 -25.52
C VAL A 112 -8.23 3.00 -24.01
N SER A 113 -8.69 1.96 -23.31
CA SER A 113 -8.53 1.89 -21.87
C SER A 113 -7.04 1.90 -21.51
N ALA A 114 -6.71 2.60 -20.44
CA ALA A 114 -5.34 2.68 -19.95
C ALA A 114 -4.80 1.29 -19.60
N PRO A 115 -3.48 1.07 -19.72
CA PRO A 115 -2.87 -0.18 -19.24
C PRO A 115 -3.25 -0.45 -17.81
N SER A 116 -3.48 -1.69 -17.49
CA SER A 116 -3.77 -2.10 -16.12
C SER A 116 -3.04 -3.40 -15.78
N ILE A 117 -2.83 -3.59 -14.48
CA ILE A 117 -2.18 -4.78 -13.95
C ILE A 117 -3.11 -5.39 -12.91
N ARG A 118 -3.28 -6.70 -13.00
CA ARG A 118 -3.99 -7.48 -11.98
C ARG A 118 -2.99 -8.23 -11.13
N PHE A 119 -3.13 -8.08 -9.82
CA PHE A 119 -2.29 -8.78 -8.85
C PHE A 119 -3.16 -9.80 -8.12
N TRP A 120 -2.84 -11.07 -8.27
CA TRP A 120 -3.54 -12.15 -7.58
C TRP A 120 -2.80 -12.47 -6.29
N LEU A 121 -3.48 -12.26 -5.17
CA LEU A 121 -2.88 -12.31 -3.84
C LEU A 121 -3.59 -13.35 -2.97
N SER A 122 -2.80 -14.15 -2.26
CA SER A 122 -3.35 -15.07 -1.25
C SER A 122 -3.76 -14.30 0.01
N HIS A 123 -4.47 -14.99 0.90
CA HIS A 123 -4.84 -14.43 2.21
C HIS A 123 -3.61 -13.97 2.99
N GLN A 124 -2.56 -14.81 3.02
CA GLN A 124 -1.33 -14.46 3.72
C GLN A 124 -0.66 -13.24 3.12
N GLN A 125 -0.66 -13.13 1.80
CA GLN A 125 -0.04 -11.99 1.12
C GLN A 125 -0.76 -10.68 1.42
N VAL A 126 -2.09 -10.66 1.42
CA VAL A 126 -2.82 -9.41 1.71
C VAL A 126 -2.64 -8.98 3.16
N VAL A 127 -2.60 -9.92 4.09
CA VAL A 127 -2.36 -9.62 5.50
C VAL A 127 -0.95 -9.03 5.68
N ALA A 128 0.05 -9.67 5.12
CA ALA A 128 1.43 -9.21 5.20
C ALA A 128 1.60 -7.85 4.52
N PHE A 129 1.00 -7.69 3.34
CA PHE A 129 1.05 -6.45 2.59
C PHE A 129 0.41 -5.29 3.35
N SER A 130 -0.78 -5.49 3.93
CA SER A 130 -1.46 -4.43 4.67
C SER A 130 -0.63 -3.94 5.85
N LYS A 131 0.01 -4.84 6.58
CA LYS A 131 0.86 -4.47 7.70
C LYS A 131 2.13 -3.76 7.26
N GLN A 132 2.76 -4.26 6.21
CA GLN A 132 3.96 -3.66 5.65
C GLN A 132 3.66 -2.23 5.15
N ALA A 133 2.56 -2.06 4.43
CA ALA A 133 2.17 -0.75 3.92
C ALA A 133 1.85 0.24 5.05
N GLU A 134 1.18 -0.20 6.11
CA GLU A 134 0.95 0.64 7.28
C GLU A 134 2.25 1.11 7.91
N THR A 135 3.21 0.21 8.04
CA THR A 135 4.53 0.54 8.58
C THR A 135 5.20 1.64 7.76
N VAL A 136 5.13 1.54 6.44
CA VAL A 136 5.69 2.54 5.54
C VAL A 136 4.98 3.88 5.68
N LEU A 137 3.65 3.88 5.78
CA LEU A 137 2.89 5.12 5.93
C LEU A 137 3.20 5.86 7.22
N THR A 138 3.48 5.14 8.30
CA THR A 138 3.76 5.75 9.60
C THR A 138 5.23 6.06 9.82
N ALA A 139 6.13 5.44 9.07
CA ALA A 139 7.57 5.55 9.27
C ALA A 139 8.13 6.97 9.06
N GLY A 140 7.41 7.82 8.32
CA GLY A 140 7.85 9.19 8.09
C GLY A 140 7.51 10.17 9.18
N ARG A 141 6.75 9.75 10.20
CA ARG A 141 6.38 10.62 11.31
C ARG A 141 7.43 10.53 12.39
N PRO A 142 7.87 11.70 12.96
CA PRO A 142 8.74 11.67 14.12
C PRO A 142 8.06 10.92 15.25
N LEU A 143 8.83 10.16 16.00
CA LEU A 143 8.31 9.46 17.16
C LEU A 143 8.43 10.33 18.39
N CYS A 144 7.41 10.33 19.24
CA CYS A 144 7.46 11.01 20.52
C CYS A 144 8.54 10.35 21.39
N PRO A 145 9.51 11.10 21.92
CA PRO A 145 10.57 10.52 22.77
C PRO A 145 10.05 9.99 24.09
N ARG A 146 8.83 10.33 24.46
CA ARG A 146 8.24 9.89 25.73
C ARG A 146 7.38 8.65 25.60
N CYS A 147 6.50 8.61 24.61
CA CYS A 147 5.56 7.51 24.46
C CYS A 147 5.82 6.61 23.25
N GLY A 148 6.71 7.01 22.34
CA GLY A 148 7.02 6.23 21.14
C GLY A 148 5.97 6.27 20.04
N LEU A 149 4.89 7.03 20.23
CA LEU A 149 3.84 7.15 19.22
C LEU A 149 4.23 8.19 18.16
N PRO A 150 3.75 8.04 16.92
CA PRO A 150 4.00 9.04 15.90
C PRO A 150 3.42 10.40 16.28
N ILE A 151 4.17 11.45 15.99
CA ILE A 151 3.75 12.83 16.23
C ILE A 151 3.26 13.43 14.92
N ASP A 152 2.04 13.98 14.94
CA ASP A 152 1.52 14.75 13.80
C ASP A 152 2.08 16.19 13.83
N PRO A 153 2.14 16.87 12.67
CA PRO A 153 2.61 18.26 12.64
C PRO A 153 1.82 19.20 13.57
N ALA A 154 0.57 18.88 13.84
CA ALA A 154 -0.28 19.65 14.76
C ALA A 154 -0.09 19.25 16.22
N GLY A 155 0.83 18.33 16.52
CA GLY A 155 1.02 17.79 17.87
C GLY A 155 0.22 16.51 18.09
N HIS A 156 0.33 15.97 19.30
CA HIS A 156 -0.44 14.77 19.66
C HIS A 156 -0.67 14.74 21.17
N PRO A 157 -1.74 14.12 21.65
CA PRO A 157 -1.90 13.88 23.08
C PRO A 157 -0.92 12.78 23.50
N CYS A 158 -0.01 13.12 24.41
CA CYS A 158 0.99 12.16 24.88
C CYS A 158 0.50 11.51 26.18
N PRO A 159 0.27 10.18 26.20
CA PRO A 159 -0.23 9.53 27.40
C PRO A 159 0.78 9.51 28.56
N VAL A 160 2.05 9.75 28.28
CA VAL A 160 3.10 9.72 29.30
C VAL A 160 3.33 11.08 29.97
N SER A 161 3.09 12.19 29.24
CA SER A 161 3.48 13.47 29.76
C SER A 161 2.45 14.14 30.65
N ASN A 162 1.19 14.18 30.37
CA ASN A 162 0.26 14.99 31.13
C ASN A 162 -1.20 14.65 30.92
N GLY A 163 -1.50 13.40 30.95
CA GLY A 163 -2.87 12.99 30.74
C GLY A 163 -3.33 13.36 29.34
N ALA A 164 -4.32 14.20 29.26
CA ALA A 164 -4.95 14.52 27.97
C ALA A 164 -4.38 15.75 27.27
N ARG A 165 -3.28 16.34 27.74
CA ARG A 165 -2.75 17.54 27.10
C ARG A 165 -1.94 17.21 25.85
N PRO A 166 -2.25 17.84 24.70
CA PRO A 166 -1.43 17.67 23.52
C PRO A 166 -0.06 18.31 23.71
N ILE A 167 0.93 17.71 23.05
CA ILE A 167 2.28 18.25 22.98
C ILE A 167 2.43 18.93 21.63
N PHE A 168 2.75 20.19 21.64
CA PHE A 168 2.94 20.98 20.44
C PHE A 168 4.37 21.45 20.32
#